data_8faf4bb7b29e91ea82398bd5acebcaf1
#
_entry.id   8faf4bb7b29e91ea82398bd5acebcaf1
#
_cell.length_a   1.000
_cell.length_b   1.000
_cell.length_c   1.000
_cell.angle_alpha   90.00
_cell.angle_beta   90.00
_cell.angle_gamma   90.00
#
_symmetry.space_group_name_H-M   'P 1'
#
loop_
_entity.id
_entity.type
_entity.pdbx_description
1 polymer ?
#
loop_
_entity_poly.entity_id
_entity_poly.type
_entity_poly.pdbx_seq_one_letter_code
_entity_poly.pdbx_strand_id
1 'polypeptide(L)'
;MEPQFVRLDEVRAFELAAGVSGRPLFGEGAMLNLIRFEPGALVPLHSHPHEQLGIVLEGMQALVVDEVAHELEPFEAYVLPGGVEHSAYCGPEGALVLDVFAPVREDYHERWHADGP
;
A
#
# COMPACT_ATOMS: atom_id res chain seq x y z
N MET A 1 -20.64 7.68 10.01
CA MET A 1 -19.67 6.90 10.82
C MET A 1 -19.09 7.79 11.92
N GLU A 2 -18.75 7.19 13.05
CA GLU A 2 -18.13 7.90 14.14
C GLU A 2 -16.66 8.20 13.80
N PRO A 3 -16.11 9.34 14.28
CA PRO A 3 -14.67 9.57 14.17
C PRO A 3 -13.87 8.47 14.84
N GLN A 4 -12.73 8.09 14.24
CA GLN A 4 -11.85 7.05 14.75
C GLN A 4 -10.43 7.60 14.86
N PHE A 5 -9.71 7.18 15.89
CA PHE A 5 -8.34 7.59 16.14
C PHE A 5 -7.54 6.34 16.49
N VAL A 6 -6.52 6.03 15.68
CA VAL A 6 -5.70 4.83 15.89
C VAL A 6 -4.23 5.17 15.73
N ARG A 7 -3.37 4.35 16.34
CA ARG A 7 -1.96 4.35 16.01
C ARG A 7 -1.76 3.32 14.90
N LEU A 8 -1.47 3.80 13.69
CA LEU A 8 -1.54 2.96 12.49
C LEU A 8 -0.49 1.84 12.50
N ASP A 9 0.69 2.09 13.07
CA ASP A 9 1.73 1.07 13.17
C ASP A 9 1.45 0.02 14.26
N GLU A 10 0.35 0.14 14.98
CA GLU A 10 -0.12 -0.86 15.94
C GLU A 10 -1.38 -1.60 15.48
N VAL A 11 -1.95 -1.20 14.35
CA VAL A 11 -3.08 -1.90 13.76
C VAL A 11 -2.63 -3.28 13.28
N ARG A 12 -3.47 -4.29 13.44
CA ARG A 12 -3.17 -5.65 12.98
C ARG A 12 -2.87 -5.64 11.48
N ALA A 13 -1.75 -6.26 11.10
CA ALA A 13 -1.33 -6.35 9.72
C ALA A 13 -2.01 -7.52 9.00
N PHE A 14 -2.13 -7.41 7.67
CA PHE A 14 -2.50 -8.54 6.82
C PHE A 14 -1.51 -8.64 5.66
N GLU A 15 -1.37 -9.84 5.10
CA GLU A 15 -0.44 -10.09 4.01
C GLU A 15 -1.04 -9.62 2.68
N LEU A 16 -0.30 -8.79 1.95
CA LEU A 16 -0.67 -8.33 0.60
C LEU A 16 -0.05 -9.22 -0.47
N ALA A 17 1.20 -9.60 -0.25
CA ALA A 17 2.00 -10.51 -1.08
C ALA A 17 3.09 -11.07 -0.18
N ALA A 18 3.85 -12.05 -0.68
CA ALA A 18 4.96 -12.62 0.11
C ALA A 18 5.94 -11.52 0.50
N GLY A 19 6.15 -11.32 1.79
CA GLY A 19 7.04 -10.29 2.34
C GLY A 19 6.49 -8.86 2.27
N VAL A 20 5.21 -8.70 1.94
CA VAL A 20 4.55 -7.38 1.91
C VAL A 20 3.31 -7.43 2.78
N SER A 21 3.28 -6.60 3.81
CA SER A 21 2.15 -6.52 4.75
C SER A 21 1.55 -5.13 4.76
N GLY A 22 0.26 -5.03 5.09
CA GLY A 22 -0.45 -3.78 5.21
C GLY A 22 -1.15 -3.66 6.56
N ARG A 23 -1.23 -2.43 7.07
CA ARG A 23 -1.98 -2.07 8.27
C ARG A 23 -3.00 -1.02 7.87
N PRO A 24 -4.28 -1.39 7.73
CA PRO A 24 -5.27 -0.52 7.15
C PRO A 24 -6.05 0.31 8.15
N LEU A 25 -6.53 1.47 7.70
CA LEU A 25 -7.56 2.24 8.38
C LEU A 25 -8.62 2.57 7.34
N PHE A 26 -9.83 2.08 7.55
CA PHE A 26 -10.92 2.21 6.59
C PHE A 26 -11.82 3.39 6.93
N GLY A 27 -11.91 4.37 6.02
CA GLY A 27 -12.95 5.37 6.04
C GLY A 27 -14.16 4.90 5.22
N GLU A 28 -15.08 5.79 4.92
CA GLU A 28 -16.21 5.50 4.03
C GLU A 28 -15.83 5.70 2.56
N GLY A 29 -15.15 6.80 2.24
CA GLY A 29 -14.79 7.14 0.86
C GLY A 29 -13.34 6.87 0.51
N ALA A 30 -12.50 6.56 1.48
CA ALA A 30 -11.08 6.34 1.28
C ALA A 30 -10.50 5.53 2.44
N MET A 31 -9.29 5.02 2.24
CA MET A 31 -8.58 4.28 3.28
C MET A 31 -7.10 4.63 3.27
N LEU A 32 -6.46 4.46 4.42
CA LEU A 32 -5.01 4.44 4.54
C LEU A 32 -4.55 2.98 4.60
N ASN A 33 -3.34 2.71 4.11
CA ASN A 33 -2.70 1.42 4.28
C ASN A 33 -1.21 1.65 4.51
N LEU A 34 -0.73 1.30 5.70
CA LEU A 34 0.70 1.40 6.01
C LEU A 34 1.35 0.09 5.58
N ILE A 35 2.20 0.16 4.56
CA ILE A 35 2.74 -1.02 3.89
C ILE A 35 4.22 -1.17 4.24
N ARG A 36 4.59 -2.37 4.65
CA ARG A 36 5.99 -2.75 4.87
C ARG A 36 6.40 -3.78 3.83
N PHE A 37 7.50 -3.47 3.13
CA PHE A 37 8.19 -4.40 2.23
C PHE A 37 9.40 -4.96 2.96
N GLU A 38 9.49 -6.27 3.08
CA GLU A 38 10.73 -6.93 3.50
C GLU A 38 11.73 -6.89 2.34
N PRO A 39 13.05 -6.90 2.62
CA PRO A 39 14.05 -6.95 1.54
C PRO A 39 13.78 -8.08 0.56
N GLY A 40 13.85 -7.76 -0.72
CA GLY A 40 13.60 -8.73 -1.80
C GLY A 40 12.13 -8.97 -2.13
N ALA A 41 11.22 -8.35 -1.41
CA ALA A 41 9.79 -8.51 -1.66
C ALA A 41 9.34 -7.77 -2.92
N LEU A 42 8.26 -8.27 -3.51
CA LEU A 42 7.76 -7.78 -4.77
C LEU A 42 6.23 -7.88 -4.79
N VAL A 43 5.57 -6.84 -5.26
CA VAL A 43 4.16 -6.86 -5.60
C VAL A 43 4.07 -7.06 -7.11
N PRO A 44 3.47 -8.18 -7.59
CA PRO A 44 3.43 -8.46 -9.01
C PRO A 44 2.54 -7.48 -9.78
N LEU A 45 2.69 -7.48 -11.10
CA LEU A 45 1.93 -6.62 -12.00
C LEU A 45 0.44 -6.84 -11.81
N HIS A 46 -0.28 -5.75 -11.58
CA HIS A 46 -1.73 -5.78 -11.34
C HIS A 46 -2.33 -4.40 -11.65
N SER A 47 -3.63 -4.34 -11.65
CA SER A 47 -4.37 -3.08 -11.72
C SER A 47 -5.62 -3.16 -10.86
N HIS A 48 -6.18 -2.02 -10.54
CA HIS A 48 -7.43 -1.90 -9.80
C HIS A 48 -8.09 -0.58 -10.17
N PRO A 49 -9.43 -0.48 -10.08
CA PRO A 49 -10.12 0.74 -10.49
C PRO A 49 -9.93 1.92 -9.53
N HIS A 50 -9.42 1.68 -8.35
CA HIS A 50 -9.22 2.69 -7.31
C HIS A 50 -8.07 3.63 -7.66
N GLU A 51 -8.23 4.92 -7.35
CA GLU A 51 -7.11 5.85 -7.34
C GLU A 51 -6.19 5.52 -6.18
N GLN A 52 -4.89 5.57 -6.41
CA GLN A 52 -3.89 5.27 -5.39
C GLN A 52 -2.89 6.42 -5.30
N LEU A 53 -2.72 6.96 -4.10
CA LEU A 53 -1.64 7.89 -3.78
C LEU A 53 -0.75 7.22 -2.76
N GLY A 54 0.53 7.57 -2.77
CA GLY A 54 1.42 7.02 -1.76
C GLY A 54 2.62 7.92 -1.51
N ILE A 55 3.24 7.71 -0.37
CA ILE A 55 4.47 8.39 0.02
C ILE A 55 5.38 7.38 0.72
N VAL A 56 6.65 7.37 0.33
CA VAL A 56 7.67 6.54 0.98
C VAL A 56 8.06 7.20 2.29
N LEU A 57 8.06 6.45 3.38
CA LEU A 57 8.45 6.92 4.70
C LEU A 57 9.85 6.49 5.06
N GLU A 58 10.25 5.26 4.70
CA GLU A 58 11.57 4.69 4.98
C GLU A 58 11.99 3.77 3.83
N GLY A 59 13.29 3.66 3.61
CA GLY A 59 13.83 2.76 2.58
C GLY A 59 13.63 3.28 1.17
N MET A 60 13.42 2.38 0.22
CA MET A 60 13.19 2.73 -1.18
C MET A 60 12.12 1.81 -1.75
N GLN A 61 11.12 2.40 -2.40
CA GLN A 61 10.14 1.66 -3.19
C GLN A 61 10.30 2.05 -4.66
N ALA A 62 10.37 1.05 -5.53
CA ALA A 62 10.30 1.27 -6.96
C ALA A 62 8.89 0.89 -7.45
N LEU A 63 8.25 1.81 -8.16
CA LEU A 63 6.99 1.55 -8.86
C LEU A 63 7.31 1.41 -10.34
N VAL A 64 6.85 0.31 -10.93
CA VAL A 64 7.06 0.03 -12.35
C VAL A 64 5.76 0.27 -13.09
N VAL A 65 5.79 1.23 -14.00
CA VAL A 65 4.64 1.61 -14.85
C VAL A 65 5.14 1.68 -16.29
N ASP A 66 4.44 1.01 -17.20
CA ASP A 66 4.85 0.93 -18.62
C ASP A 66 6.31 0.49 -18.77
N GLU A 67 6.72 -0.52 -17.99
CA GLU A 67 8.08 -1.09 -18.01
C GLU A 67 9.17 -0.12 -17.51
N VAL A 68 8.81 1.04 -16.97
CA VAL A 68 9.75 2.02 -16.43
C VAL A 68 9.69 1.97 -14.91
N ALA A 69 10.82 1.74 -14.27
CA ALA A 69 10.94 1.75 -12.81
C ALA A 69 11.17 3.18 -12.31
N HIS A 70 10.33 3.59 -11.37
CA HIS A 70 10.44 4.87 -10.68
C HIS A 70 10.87 4.60 -9.25
N GLU A 71 12.14 4.83 -8.94
CA GLU A 71 12.69 4.60 -7.61
C GLU A 71 12.38 5.80 -6.72
N LEU A 72 11.67 5.55 -5.63
CA LEU A 72 11.22 6.59 -4.71
C LEU A 72 11.89 6.43 -3.36
N GLU A 73 12.46 7.53 -2.88
CA GLU A 73 13.12 7.64 -1.57
C GLU A 73 12.19 8.34 -0.57
N PRO A 74 12.54 8.38 0.73
CA PRO A 74 11.67 8.98 1.74
C PRO A 74 11.17 10.36 1.37
N PHE A 75 9.87 10.57 1.57
CA PHE A 75 9.10 11.77 1.25
C PHE A 75 8.86 12.01 -0.24
N GLU A 76 9.34 11.13 -1.12
CA GLU A 76 8.88 11.13 -2.50
C GLU A 76 7.54 10.42 -2.59
N ALA A 77 6.66 10.94 -3.42
CA ALA A 77 5.25 10.53 -3.45
C ALA A 77 4.78 10.34 -4.89
N TYR A 78 3.65 9.65 -5.05
CA TYR A 78 3.12 9.33 -6.37
C TYR A 78 1.60 9.34 -6.38
N VAL A 79 1.04 9.44 -7.59
CA VAL A 79 -0.38 9.22 -7.87
C VAL A 79 -0.48 8.21 -9.01
N LEU A 80 -1.26 7.17 -8.80
CA LEU A 80 -1.62 6.21 -9.83
C LEU A 80 -3.12 6.33 -10.11
N PRO A 81 -3.52 6.83 -11.28
CA PRO A 81 -4.93 6.84 -11.65
C PRO A 81 -5.52 5.43 -11.66
N GLY A 82 -6.82 5.32 -11.44
CA GLY A 82 -7.50 4.03 -11.51
C GLY A 82 -7.28 3.33 -12.85
N GLY A 83 -7.05 2.03 -12.81
CA GLY A 83 -6.85 1.20 -13.98
C GLY A 83 -5.42 1.12 -14.52
N VAL A 84 -4.50 1.93 -14.00
CA VAL A 84 -3.10 1.87 -14.44
C VAL A 84 -2.43 0.59 -13.91
N GLU A 85 -1.89 -0.22 -14.84
CA GLU A 85 -1.14 -1.41 -14.46
C GLU A 85 0.20 -1.01 -13.83
N HIS A 86 0.56 -1.66 -12.74
CA HIS A 86 1.80 -1.38 -12.02
C HIS A 86 2.26 -2.58 -11.21
N SER A 87 3.55 -2.58 -10.92
CA SER A 87 4.18 -3.50 -9.97
C SER A 87 5.08 -2.70 -9.05
N ALA A 88 5.56 -3.33 -7.99
CA ALA A 88 6.43 -2.65 -7.04
C ALA A 88 7.47 -3.60 -6.47
N TYR A 89 8.65 -3.07 -6.19
CA TYR A 89 9.67 -3.79 -5.43
C TYR A 89 10.38 -2.78 -4.52
N CYS A 90 11.24 -3.26 -3.65
CA CYS A 90 11.93 -2.40 -2.70
C CYS A 90 13.45 -2.53 -2.81
N GLY A 91 14.14 -1.62 -2.15
CA GLY A 91 15.59 -1.66 -2.02
C GLY A 91 16.06 -2.71 -1.03
N PRO A 92 17.39 -2.85 -0.84
CA PRO A 92 17.99 -3.91 -0.02
C PRO A 92 17.64 -3.81 1.46
N GLU A 93 17.15 -2.66 1.92
CA GLU A 93 16.74 -2.46 3.31
C GLU A 93 15.24 -2.52 3.50
N GLY A 94 14.49 -2.88 2.45
CA GLY A 94 13.04 -2.87 2.48
C GLY A 94 12.46 -1.47 2.27
N ALA A 95 11.20 -1.30 2.61
CA ALA A 95 10.52 -0.01 2.51
C ALA A 95 9.33 0.05 3.46
N LEU A 96 9.04 1.26 3.92
CA LEU A 96 7.81 1.58 4.62
C LEU A 96 7.11 2.67 3.81
N VAL A 97 5.86 2.39 3.40
CA VAL A 97 5.09 3.25 2.49
C VAL A 97 3.71 3.47 3.06
N LEU A 98 3.21 4.69 2.97
CA LEU A 98 1.82 4.98 3.31
C LEU A 98 1.05 5.20 2.02
N ASP A 99 0.06 4.34 1.77
CA ASP A 99 -0.83 4.44 0.61
C ASP A 99 -2.22 4.91 1.02
N VAL A 100 -2.87 5.64 0.11
CA VAL A 100 -4.26 6.04 0.19
C VAL A 100 -4.97 5.46 -1.04
N PHE A 101 -6.12 4.82 -0.82
CA PHE A 101 -6.98 4.34 -1.90
C PHE A 101 -8.34 5.03 -1.80
N ALA A 102 -8.87 5.45 -2.94
CA ALA A 102 -10.22 6.01 -3.04
C ALA A 102 -10.88 5.48 -4.32
N PRO A 103 -12.03 4.86 -4.23
CA PRO A 103 -12.74 4.47 -3.00
C PRO A 103 -11.98 3.42 -2.18
N VAL A 104 -12.55 2.99 -1.07
CA VAL A 104 -12.00 1.92 -0.24
C VAL A 104 -11.81 0.65 -1.07
N ARG A 105 -10.67 -0.03 -0.91
CA ARG A 105 -10.43 -1.33 -1.52
C ARG A 105 -11.26 -2.39 -0.79
N GLU A 106 -12.36 -2.80 -1.39
CA GLU A 106 -13.26 -3.79 -0.80
C GLU A 106 -12.60 -5.16 -0.65
N ASP A 107 -11.67 -5.52 -1.52
CA ASP A 107 -10.89 -6.74 -1.40
C ASP A 107 -10.00 -6.72 -0.15
N TYR A 108 -9.37 -5.58 0.16
CA TYR A 108 -8.57 -5.42 1.37
C TYR A 108 -9.45 -5.42 2.62
N HIS A 109 -10.60 -4.77 2.55
CA HIS A 109 -11.56 -4.75 3.64
C HIS A 109 -12.02 -6.16 4.00
N GLU A 110 -12.38 -6.96 3.00
CA GLU A 110 -12.80 -8.35 3.21
C GLU A 110 -11.66 -9.21 3.78
N ARG A 111 -10.46 -9.10 3.20
CA ARG A 111 -9.31 -9.89 3.65
C ARG A 111 -8.91 -9.58 5.08
N TRP A 112 -8.86 -8.30 5.43
CA TRP A 112 -8.49 -7.89 6.77
C TRP A 112 -9.49 -8.37 7.82
N HIS A 113 -10.80 -8.27 7.52
CA HIS A 113 -11.85 -8.72 8.43
C HIS A 113 -11.93 -10.24 8.52
N ALA A 114 -11.63 -10.96 7.45
CA ALA A 114 -11.63 -12.41 7.44
C ALA A 114 -10.52 -13.01 8.31
N ASP A 115 -9.41 -12.30 8.50
CA ASP A 115 -8.24 -12.78 9.26
C ASP A 115 -8.42 -12.67 10.78
N GLY A 116 -9.61 -12.34 11.25
CA GLY A 116 -9.90 -12.41 12.66
C GLY A 116 -10.48 -11.15 13.22
N PRO A 117 -10.72 -11.12 14.53
CA PRO A 117 -11.28 -9.95 15.18
C PRO A 117 -10.30 -8.80 15.23
#